data_de903283c35245ba7c7a7bb8e14d12ff
#
_entry.id   de903283c35245ba7c7a7bb8e14d12ff
#
_cell.length_a   1.000
_cell.length_b   1.000
_cell.length_c   1.000
_cell.angle_alpha   90.00
_cell.angle_beta   90.00
_cell.angle_gamma   90.00
#
_symmetry.space_group_name_H-M   'P 1'
#
loop_
_entity.id
_entity.type
_entity.pdbx_description
1 polymer ?
#
loop_
_entity_poly.entity_id
_entity_poly.type
_entity_poly.pdbx_seq_one_letter_code
_entity_poly.pdbx_strand_id
1 'polypeptide(L)'
;MAPKTEALAAWSGGWLGSARHCPSPNFGPRPAGALIDLVVIHSISLPPGEYGGPEVFELFTNRLDWDRHPYFDAIRGLEVSSHFYIRRDGTLWQFVDCDARAWHAGRSSWRGRDNCNDDSVGIELEGLEGDEFEPAQYQTLAGVCAALAERYPVAYVAGHSDIAPGRKNDPGTGFHWARLRSELGWPSERFPRPLNETAGKA
;
A
#
# COMPACT_ATOMS: atom_id res chain seq x y z
N MET A 1 -5.73 -29.55 -10.30
CA MET A 1 -6.33 -28.52 -11.15
C MET A 1 -6.10 -27.20 -10.42
N ALA A 2 -5.19 -26.36 -10.92
CA ALA A 2 -5.01 -25.02 -10.39
C ALA A 2 -6.31 -24.21 -10.58
N PRO A 3 -6.77 -23.41 -9.61
CA PRO A 3 -7.90 -22.53 -9.83
C PRO A 3 -7.53 -21.57 -10.97
N LYS A 4 -8.41 -21.46 -11.96
CA LYS A 4 -8.31 -20.45 -13.00
C LYS A 4 -8.28 -19.08 -12.29
N THR A 5 -7.17 -18.38 -12.42
CA THR A 5 -7.08 -16.94 -12.12
C THR A 5 -8.06 -16.27 -13.05
N GLU A 6 -9.26 -16.00 -12.56
CA GLU A 6 -10.22 -15.17 -13.30
C GLU A 6 -9.57 -13.82 -13.53
N ALA A 7 -9.79 -13.26 -14.72
CA ALA A 7 -9.21 -12.04 -15.22
C ALA A 7 -9.38 -10.88 -14.21
N LEU A 8 -8.41 -10.68 -13.34
CA LEU A 8 -8.41 -9.68 -12.27
C LEU A 8 -8.30 -8.25 -12.78
N ALA A 9 -7.96 -8.02 -14.04
CA ALA A 9 -7.51 -6.71 -14.41
C ALA A 9 -8.13 -6.17 -15.70
N ALA A 10 -9.41 -5.83 -15.66
CA ALA A 10 -9.87 -4.80 -16.56
C ALA A 10 -9.41 -3.44 -16.02
N TRP A 11 -8.44 -2.80 -16.66
CA TRP A 11 -8.02 -1.43 -16.35
C TRP A 11 -8.83 -0.44 -17.17
N SER A 12 -9.25 0.67 -16.55
CA SER A 12 -9.79 1.84 -17.22
C SER A 12 -8.92 3.05 -16.86
N GLY A 13 -8.00 3.45 -17.75
CA GLY A 13 -6.90 4.31 -17.34
C GLY A 13 -6.10 3.60 -16.24
N GLY A 14 -5.65 4.28 -15.20
CA GLY A 14 -4.99 3.68 -14.03
C GLY A 14 -5.96 3.16 -12.96
N TRP A 15 -7.26 2.99 -13.27
CA TRP A 15 -8.27 2.45 -12.35
C TRP A 15 -8.45 0.94 -12.58
N LEU A 16 -8.32 0.17 -11.49
CA LEU A 16 -8.48 -1.29 -11.50
C LEU A 16 -9.96 -1.65 -11.35
N GLY A 17 -10.53 -2.36 -12.32
CA GLY A 17 -11.96 -2.67 -12.36
C GLY A 17 -12.45 -3.60 -11.25
N SER A 18 -11.57 -4.38 -10.61
CA SER A 18 -11.92 -5.22 -9.45
C SER A 18 -11.93 -4.44 -8.13
N ALA A 19 -11.41 -3.22 -8.09
CA ALA A 19 -11.44 -2.39 -6.90
C ALA A 19 -12.76 -1.60 -6.81
N ARG A 20 -13.22 -1.33 -5.59
CA ARG A 20 -14.23 -0.32 -5.33
C ARG A 20 -13.56 1.05 -5.39
N HIS A 21 -14.19 2.05 -5.99
CA HIS A 21 -13.56 3.36 -6.16
C HIS A 21 -14.11 4.38 -5.17
N CYS A 22 -13.21 5.12 -4.52
CA CYS A 22 -13.52 6.26 -3.67
C CYS A 22 -12.49 7.37 -3.95
N PRO A 23 -12.66 8.19 -5.01
CA PRO A 23 -11.65 9.12 -5.47
C PRO A 23 -11.23 10.13 -4.40
N SER A 24 -9.90 10.25 -4.18
CA SER A 24 -9.27 11.24 -3.32
C SER A 24 -8.91 12.49 -4.12
N PRO A 25 -9.02 13.70 -3.56
CA PRO A 25 -8.47 14.91 -4.16
C PRO A 25 -6.93 15.05 -3.98
N ASN A 26 -6.32 14.22 -3.10
CA ASN A 26 -4.93 14.34 -2.66
C ASN A 26 -3.98 13.61 -3.61
N PHE A 27 -3.82 14.12 -4.80
CA PHE A 27 -2.90 13.59 -5.82
C PHE A 27 -2.36 14.71 -6.72
N GLY A 28 -1.36 14.39 -7.51
CA GLY A 28 -0.80 15.28 -8.52
C GLY A 28 -0.30 14.51 -9.75
N PRO A 29 0.24 15.22 -10.73
CA PRO A 29 0.87 14.57 -11.87
C PRO A 29 2.18 13.89 -11.43
N ARG A 30 2.54 12.79 -12.08
CA ARG A 30 3.89 12.25 -12.00
C ARG A 30 4.86 13.10 -12.81
N PRO A 31 6.14 13.17 -12.42
CA PRO A 31 7.16 13.79 -13.25
C PRO A 31 7.23 13.14 -14.64
N ALA A 32 7.55 13.93 -15.65
CA ALA A 32 7.70 13.41 -17.01
C ALA A 32 8.78 12.31 -17.07
N GLY A 33 8.44 11.18 -17.65
CA GLY A 33 9.33 10.02 -17.77
C GLY A 33 9.47 9.17 -16.50
N ALA A 34 8.70 9.46 -15.43
CA ALA A 34 8.66 8.60 -14.24
C ALA A 34 8.20 7.19 -14.62
N LEU A 35 8.94 6.19 -14.16
CA LEU A 35 8.57 4.78 -14.32
C LEU A 35 7.96 4.30 -13.01
N ILE A 36 6.79 3.69 -13.07
CA ILE A 36 6.14 3.08 -11.92
C ILE A 36 6.77 1.70 -11.72
N ASP A 37 7.87 1.64 -10.98
CA ASP A 37 8.65 0.41 -10.78
C ASP A 37 8.66 -0.09 -9.32
N LEU A 38 8.03 0.64 -8.41
CA LEU A 38 7.99 0.33 -6.98
C LEU A 38 6.54 0.21 -6.47
N VAL A 39 6.27 -0.81 -5.68
CA VAL A 39 5.08 -0.88 -4.82
C VAL A 39 5.50 -0.63 -3.38
N VAL A 40 4.82 0.30 -2.70
CA VAL A 40 5.07 0.59 -1.27
C VAL A 40 3.91 0.11 -0.44
N ILE A 41 4.21 -0.77 0.52
CA ILE A 41 3.25 -1.32 1.47
C ILE A 41 3.25 -0.48 2.73
N HIS A 42 2.05 -0.09 3.14
CA HIS A 42 1.77 0.66 4.36
C HIS A 42 0.83 -0.12 5.28
N SER A 43 0.68 0.37 6.50
CA SER A 43 -0.44 0.01 7.38
C SER A 43 -1.09 1.24 7.96
N ILE A 44 -2.41 1.24 8.04
CA ILE A 44 -3.19 2.34 8.59
C ILE A 44 -4.39 1.82 9.37
N SER A 45 -4.64 2.43 10.52
CA SER A 45 -5.90 2.35 11.25
C SER A 45 -6.19 3.70 11.89
N LEU A 46 -7.45 4.11 11.92
CA LEU A 46 -7.88 5.39 12.49
C LEU A 46 -9.18 5.22 13.28
N PRO A 47 -9.15 5.55 14.59
CA PRO A 47 -7.94 5.77 15.41
C PRO A 47 -7.02 4.54 15.42
N PRO A 48 -5.75 4.64 15.88
CA PRO A 48 -4.83 3.51 15.89
C PRO A 48 -5.41 2.29 16.62
N GLY A 49 -5.43 1.13 15.93
CA GLY A 49 -5.98 -0.12 16.45
C GLY A 49 -7.49 -0.26 16.30
N GLU A 50 -8.20 0.72 15.73
CA GLU A 50 -9.63 0.61 15.40
C GLU A 50 -9.79 0.31 13.92
N TYR A 51 -10.65 -0.68 13.60
CA TYR A 51 -10.81 -1.21 12.26
C TYR A 51 -12.26 -1.14 11.79
N GLY A 52 -12.46 -1.15 10.48
CA GLY A 52 -13.80 -1.21 9.90
C GLY A 52 -14.55 0.11 9.82
N GLY A 53 -14.01 1.19 10.39
CA GLY A 53 -14.61 2.52 10.39
C GLY A 53 -14.50 3.26 9.04
N PRO A 54 -15.09 4.46 8.95
CA PRO A 54 -15.01 5.32 7.78
C PRO A 54 -13.78 6.25 7.78
N GLU A 55 -13.04 6.33 8.88
CA GLU A 55 -12.07 7.39 9.17
C GLU A 55 -10.93 7.45 8.14
N VAL A 56 -10.45 6.30 7.65
CA VAL A 56 -9.42 6.26 6.58
C VAL A 56 -9.96 6.86 5.29
N PHE A 57 -11.22 6.56 4.94
CA PHE A 57 -11.88 7.15 3.76
C PHE A 57 -12.06 8.66 3.93
N GLU A 58 -12.48 9.08 5.11
CA GLU A 58 -12.68 10.49 5.45
C GLU A 58 -11.36 11.26 5.41
N LEU A 59 -10.26 10.67 5.93
CA LEU A 59 -8.91 11.26 5.84
C LEU A 59 -8.49 11.44 4.38
N PHE A 60 -8.55 10.38 3.58
CA PHE A 60 -8.11 10.42 2.19
C PHE A 60 -8.97 11.29 1.29
N THR A 61 -10.17 11.65 1.72
CA THR A 61 -11.08 12.55 1.00
C THR A 61 -11.26 13.92 1.66
N ASN A 62 -10.40 14.26 2.64
CA ASN A 62 -10.39 15.55 3.37
C ASN A 62 -11.73 15.84 4.08
N ARG A 63 -12.38 14.80 4.61
CA ARG A 63 -13.68 14.88 5.31
C ARG A 63 -13.61 14.37 6.75
N LEU A 64 -12.41 14.06 7.27
CA LEU A 64 -12.24 13.58 8.63
C LEU A 64 -12.69 14.66 9.62
N ASP A 65 -13.59 14.28 10.51
CA ASP A 65 -13.99 15.13 11.63
C ASP A 65 -12.88 15.05 12.70
N TRP A 66 -12.04 16.08 12.73
CA TRP A 66 -10.87 16.18 13.59
C TRP A 66 -11.21 16.18 15.08
N ASP A 67 -12.43 16.57 15.45
CA ASP A 67 -12.88 16.69 16.86
C ASP A 67 -13.52 15.37 17.35
N ARG A 68 -13.70 14.38 16.48
CA ARG A 68 -14.32 13.08 16.81
C ARG A 68 -13.48 12.25 17.77
N HIS A 69 -12.15 12.34 17.69
CA HIS A 69 -11.25 11.55 18.54
C HIS A 69 -9.95 12.33 18.85
N PRO A 70 -9.43 12.29 20.10
CA PRO A 70 -8.23 13.05 20.50
C PRO A 70 -6.97 12.77 19.65
N TYR A 71 -6.82 11.56 19.14
CA TYR A 71 -5.72 11.20 18.25
C TYR A 71 -5.69 12.06 16.98
N PHE A 72 -6.84 12.50 16.49
CA PHE A 72 -6.91 13.25 15.23
C PHE A 72 -6.31 14.65 15.33
N ASP A 73 -6.12 15.18 16.56
CA ASP A 73 -5.38 16.44 16.74
C ASP A 73 -3.92 16.33 16.27
N ALA A 74 -3.30 15.15 16.43
CA ALA A 74 -1.92 14.93 15.99
C ALA A 74 -1.75 14.90 14.46
N ILE A 75 -2.84 14.68 13.73
CA ILE A 75 -2.85 14.61 12.27
C ILE A 75 -3.75 15.69 11.64
N ARG A 76 -4.20 16.67 12.42
CA ARG A 76 -5.11 17.74 11.98
C ARG A 76 -4.54 18.50 10.79
N GLY A 77 -5.34 18.58 9.73
CA GLY A 77 -4.97 19.26 8.50
C GLY A 77 -4.04 18.45 7.59
N LEU A 78 -3.77 17.18 7.91
CA LEU A 78 -2.98 16.31 7.04
C LEU A 78 -3.76 15.97 5.77
N GLU A 79 -3.18 16.29 4.61
CA GLU A 79 -3.69 15.91 3.29
C GLU A 79 -2.81 14.80 2.72
N VAL A 80 -3.33 13.58 2.72
CA VAL A 80 -2.64 12.38 2.23
C VAL A 80 -3.61 11.50 1.48
N SER A 81 -3.08 10.55 0.73
CA SER A 81 -3.83 9.51 0.04
C SER A 81 -2.97 8.28 -0.15
N SER A 82 -3.57 7.20 -0.63
CA SER A 82 -2.86 6.06 -1.23
C SER A 82 -3.57 5.67 -2.52
N HIS A 83 -2.92 4.88 -3.37
CA HIS A 83 -3.61 4.37 -4.55
C HIS A 83 -4.65 3.33 -4.14
N PHE A 84 -4.25 2.38 -3.28
CA PHE A 84 -5.13 1.32 -2.82
C PHE A 84 -5.21 1.26 -1.30
N TYR A 85 -6.34 0.74 -0.82
CA TYR A 85 -6.57 0.37 0.57
C TYR A 85 -7.25 -0.99 0.63
N ILE A 86 -6.70 -1.90 1.44
CA ILE A 86 -7.19 -3.26 1.61
C ILE A 86 -7.65 -3.43 3.06
N ARG A 87 -8.95 -3.61 3.25
CA ARG A 87 -9.53 -3.84 4.57
C ARG A 87 -9.19 -5.23 5.09
N ARG A 88 -9.38 -5.47 6.39
CA ARG A 88 -9.08 -6.75 7.03
C ARG A 88 -9.84 -7.94 6.40
N ASP A 89 -11.03 -7.73 5.88
CA ASP A 89 -11.80 -8.74 5.16
C ASP A 89 -11.33 -9.00 3.71
N GLY A 90 -10.28 -8.30 3.28
CA GLY A 90 -9.74 -8.37 1.92
C GLY A 90 -10.44 -7.47 0.92
N THR A 91 -11.46 -6.68 1.32
CA THR A 91 -12.12 -5.75 0.42
C THR A 91 -11.13 -4.70 -0.10
N LEU A 92 -11.05 -4.59 -1.43
CA LEU A 92 -10.13 -3.68 -2.11
C LEU A 92 -10.84 -2.36 -2.48
N TRP A 93 -10.19 -1.26 -2.12
CA TRP A 93 -10.59 0.10 -2.52
C TRP A 93 -9.46 0.78 -3.27
N GLN A 94 -9.82 1.65 -4.23
CA GLN A 94 -8.87 2.50 -4.94
C GLN A 94 -9.30 3.96 -4.80
N PHE A 95 -8.32 4.83 -4.44
CA PHE A 95 -8.53 6.26 -4.18
C PHE A 95 -7.90 7.15 -5.24
N VAL A 96 -6.81 6.70 -5.86
CA VAL A 96 -6.06 7.48 -6.85
C VAL A 96 -5.80 6.61 -8.07
N ASP A 97 -5.95 7.21 -9.25
CA ASP A 97 -5.53 6.61 -10.52
C ASP A 97 -4.02 6.27 -10.46
N CYS A 98 -3.61 5.05 -10.83
CA CYS A 98 -2.21 4.64 -10.73
C CYS A 98 -1.29 5.42 -11.68
N ASP A 99 -1.83 6.02 -12.76
CA ASP A 99 -1.06 6.89 -13.64
C ASP A 99 -0.83 8.29 -13.00
N ALA A 100 -1.57 8.63 -11.94
CA ALA A 100 -1.35 9.81 -11.10
C ALA A 100 -0.43 9.50 -9.91
N ARG A 101 -0.02 10.52 -9.20
CA ARG A 101 0.89 10.50 -8.05
C ARG A 101 0.11 10.68 -6.77
N ALA A 102 -0.20 9.62 -6.04
CA ALA A 102 -0.78 9.70 -4.70
C ALA A 102 0.24 10.25 -3.68
N TRP A 103 -0.25 10.74 -2.54
CA TRP A 103 0.59 11.35 -1.49
C TRP A 103 0.68 10.41 -0.28
N HIS A 104 1.49 9.32 -0.38
CA HIS A 104 1.59 8.27 0.63
C HIS A 104 2.99 8.14 1.28
N ALA A 105 4.07 8.49 0.57
CA ALA A 105 5.43 8.19 1.02
C ALA A 105 6.08 9.33 1.82
N GLY A 106 5.61 10.58 1.64
CA GLY A 106 6.26 11.75 2.22
C GLY A 106 7.74 11.85 1.83
N ARG A 107 8.59 12.37 2.73
CA ARG A 107 10.04 12.38 2.50
C ARG A 107 10.57 10.95 2.55
N SER A 108 11.06 10.47 1.43
CA SER A 108 11.43 9.08 1.22
C SER A 108 12.51 8.95 0.17
N SER A 109 13.24 7.84 0.17
CA SER A 109 14.19 7.51 -0.88
C SER A 109 14.27 6.01 -1.09
N TRP A 110 14.47 5.58 -2.33
CA TRP A 110 14.64 4.19 -2.69
C TRP A 110 15.71 4.05 -3.77
N ARG A 111 16.77 3.27 -3.48
CA ARG A 111 17.87 2.96 -4.42
C ARG A 111 18.47 4.21 -5.09
N GLY A 112 18.65 5.27 -4.30
CA GLY A 112 19.24 6.55 -4.77
C GLY A 112 18.29 7.50 -5.47
N ARG A 113 16.99 7.21 -5.51
CA ARG A 113 15.94 8.13 -5.96
C ARG A 113 15.19 8.65 -4.76
N ASP A 114 15.01 9.96 -4.70
CA ASP A 114 14.22 10.63 -3.66
C ASP A 114 12.75 10.71 -4.07
N ASN A 115 11.87 10.96 -3.08
CA ASN A 115 10.46 11.23 -3.29
C ASN A 115 9.70 10.07 -3.97
N CYS A 116 9.66 8.92 -3.29
CA CYS A 116 9.08 7.68 -3.83
C CYS A 116 7.61 7.79 -4.28
N ASN A 117 6.89 8.88 -3.93
CA ASN A 117 5.58 9.13 -4.54
C ASN A 117 5.64 9.22 -6.07
N ASP A 118 6.79 9.65 -6.63
CA ASP A 118 6.92 9.93 -8.06
C ASP A 118 6.90 8.65 -8.91
N ASP A 119 7.45 7.56 -8.39
CA ASP A 119 7.71 6.31 -9.13
C ASP A 119 7.12 5.06 -8.48
N SER A 120 6.20 5.24 -7.52
CA SER A 120 5.57 4.12 -6.82
C SER A 120 4.04 4.11 -6.87
N VAL A 121 3.49 2.95 -6.54
CA VAL A 121 2.10 2.76 -6.15
C VAL A 121 2.05 2.43 -4.67
N GLY A 122 1.36 3.25 -3.85
CA GLY A 122 1.14 2.98 -2.43
C GLY A 122 -0.08 2.11 -2.21
N ILE A 123 0.05 1.10 -1.34
CA ILE A 123 -1.03 0.21 -0.91
C ILE A 123 -1.07 0.21 0.61
N GLU A 124 -2.18 0.68 1.16
CA GLU A 124 -2.46 0.64 2.60
C GLU A 124 -3.18 -0.66 2.97
N LEU A 125 -2.70 -1.31 4.00
CA LEU A 125 -3.41 -2.41 4.66
C LEU A 125 -4.09 -1.89 5.93
N GLU A 126 -5.37 -2.20 6.12
CA GLU A 126 -6.05 -1.91 7.38
C GLU A 126 -5.38 -2.71 8.51
N GLY A 127 -4.67 -2.03 9.38
CA GLY A 127 -3.85 -2.66 10.41
C GLY A 127 -3.08 -1.65 11.24
N LEU A 128 -2.38 -2.16 12.25
CA LEU A 128 -1.49 -1.42 13.11
C LEU A 128 -0.10 -2.06 13.08
N GLU A 129 0.94 -1.23 13.16
CA GLU A 129 2.32 -1.68 13.29
C GLU A 129 2.48 -2.65 14.46
N GLY A 130 2.97 -3.86 14.18
CA GLY A 130 3.14 -4.92 15.20
C GLY A 130 2.00 -5.95 15.25
N ASP A 131 0.82 -5.63 14.73
CA ASP A 131 -0.28 -6.59 14.61
C ASP A 131 -0.14 -7.44 13.34
N GLU A 132 -0.69 -8.64 13.39
CA GLU A 132 -0.75 -9.52 12.21
C GLU A 132 -1.85 -9.06 11.24
N PHE A 133 -1.58 -9.26 9.95
CA PHE A 133 -2.53 -9.02 8.88
C PHE A 133 -3.28 -10.30 8.51
N GLU A 134 -4.52 -10.13 8.07
CA GLU A 134 -5.41 -11.26 7.76
C GLU A 134 -5.00 -11.98 6.46
N PRO A 135 -5.25 -13.29 6.37
CA PRO A 135 -5.03 -14.04 5.14
C PRO A 135 -5.67 -13.43 3.90
N ALA A 136 -6.88 -12.87 4.04
CA ALA A 136 -7.60 -12.22 2.96
C ALA A 136 -6.87 -10.98 2.43
N GLN A 137 -6.19 -10.23 3.32
CA GLN A 137 -5.40 -9.08 2.91
C GLN A 137 -4.21 -9.47 2.04
N TYR A 138 -3.48 -10.56 2.40
CA TYR A 138 -2.36 -11.05 1.59
C TYR A 138 -2.82 -11.52 0.21
N GLN A 139 -3.93 -12.26 0.13
CA GLN A 139 -4.49 -12.72 -1.15
C GLN A 139 -4.84 -11.54 -2.06
N THR A 140 -5.53 -10.52 -1.52
CA THR A 140 -5.88 -9.32 -2.26
C THR A 140 -4.62 -8.53 -2.65
N LEU A 141 -3.67 -8.35 -1.72
CA LEU A 141 -2.41 -7.65 -1.97
C LEU A 141 -1.60 -8.31 -3.09
N ALA A 142 -1.46 -9.64 -3.06
CA ALA A 142 -0.78 -10.40 -4.11
C ALA A 142 -1.49 -10.21 -5.46
N GLY A 143 -2.82 -10.25 -5.49
CA GLY A 143 -3.60 -9.99 -6.71
C GLY A 143 -3.36 -8.59 -7.28
N VAL A 144 -3.35 -7.55 -6.42
CA VAL A 144 -3.06 -6.17 -6.84
C VAL A 144 -1.63 -6.03 -7.34
N CYS A 145 -0.64 -6.59 -6.65
CA CYS A 145 0.76 -6.57 -7.08
C CYS A 145 0.95 -7.25 -8.44
N ALA A 146 0.30 -8.39 -8.67
CA ALA A 146 0.32 -9.10 -9.96
C ALA A 146 -0.29 -8.23 -11.07
N ALA A 147 -1.47 -7.65 -10.85
CA ALA A 147 -2.13 -6.77 -11.81
C ALA A 147 -1.30 -5.51 -12.15
N LEU A 148 -0.63 -4.93 -11.13
CA LEU A 148 0.29 -3.82 -11.34
C LEU A 148 1.50 -4.22 -12.18
N ALA A 149 2.08 -5.41 -11.95
CA ALA A 149 3.24 -5.89 -12.70
C ALA A 149 2.91 -6.28 -14.14
N GLU A 150 1.64 -6.59 -14.45
CA GLU A 150 1.18 -6.78 -15.83
C GLU A 150 1.08 -5.46 -16.62
N ARG A 151 0.78 -4.36 -15.92
CA ARG A 151 0.56 -3.04 -16.53
C ARG A 151 1.80 -2.13 -16.47
N TYR A 152 2.55 -2.17 -15.41
CA TYR A 152 3.69 -1.28 -15.13
C TYR A 152 4.97 -2.10 -14.97
N PRO A 153 6.15 -1.51 -15.22
CA PRO A 153 7.43 -2.18 -15.07
C PRO A 153 7.82 -2.37 -13.59
N VAL A 154 6.89 -2.86 -12.76
CA VAL A 154 7.12 -3.07 -11.32
C VAL A 154 8.30 -4.01 -11.11
N ALA A 155 9.36 -3.49 -10.52
CA ALA A 155 10.59 -4.23 -10.23
C ALA A 155 10.74 -4.55 -8.75
N TYR A 156 10.12 -3.76 -7.86
CA TYR A 156 10.32 -3.85 -6.42
C TYR A 156 9.04 -3.71 -5.63
N VAL A 157 9.02 -4.34 -4.44
CA VAL A 157 8.06 -4.12 -3.38
C VAL A 157 8.83 -3.76 -2.13
N ALA A 158 8.46 -2.70 -1.43
CA ALA A 158 9.11 -2.25 -0.20
C ALA A 158 8.06 -1.83 0.85
N GLY A 159 8.43 -1.81 2.11
CA GLY A 159 7.64 -1.18 3.17
C GLY A 159 7.93 0.33 3.26
N HIS A 160 7.02 1.07 3.87
CA HIS A 160 7.29 2.49 4.16
C HIS A 160 8.55 2.66 5.03
N SER A 161 8.78 1.74 5.98
CA SER A 161 9.99 1.69 6.79
C SER A 161 11.28 1.53 5.99
N ASP A 162 11.22 0.89 4.82
CA ASP A 162 12.40 0.67 3.96
C ASP A 162 12.74 1.93 3.14
N ILE A 163 11.73 2.72 2.76
CA ILE A 163 11.92 3.95 1.98
C ILE A 163 12.06 5.20 2.84
N ALA A 164 11.74 5.11 4.13
CA ALA A 164 11.82 6.21 5.10
C ALA A 164 12.36 5.73 6.46
N PRO A 165 13.56 5.09 6.49
CA PRO A 165 14.10 4.50 7.71
C PRO A 165 14.29 5.54 8.82
N GLY A 166 13.95 5.14 10.06
CA GLY A 166 14.00 6.02 11.23
C GLY A 166 12.87 7.05 11.33
N ARG A 167 12.05 7.19 10.28
CA ARG A 167 10.86 8.08 10.27
C ARG A 167 9.56 7.30 10.28
N LYS A 168 9.54 6.13 9.66
CA LYS A 168 8.36 5.27 9.50
C LYS A 168 8.69 3.84 9.87
N ASN A 169 7.72 3.13 10.40
CA ASN A 169 7.84 1.74 10.81
C ASN A 169 6.86 0.81 10.06
N ASP A 170 5.82 1.36 9.44
CA ASP A 170 4.82 0.60 8.70
C ASP A 170 5.41 -0.12 7.45
N PRO A 171 4.90 -1.30 7.07
CA PRO A 171 3.75 -2.01 7.65
C PRO A 171 4.03 -2.69 9.01
N GLY A 172 5.25 -2.61 9.54
CA GLY A 172 5.61 -3.14 10.86
C GLY A 172 6.03 -4.61 10.86
N THR A 173 6.37 -5.10 12.07
CA THR A 173 6.92 -6.45 12.28
C THR A 173 5.89 -7.57 12.11
N GLY A 174 4.60 -7.25 12.21
CA GLY A 174 3.51 -8.20 11.97
C GLY A 174 3.26 -8.50 10.49
N PHE A 175 3.93 -7.79 9.57
CA PHE A 175 3.80 -8.07 8.15
C PHE A 175 4.75 -9.17 7.69
N HIS A 176 4.21 -10.25 7.15
CA HIS A 176 4.98 -11.44 6.74
C HIS A 176 5.42 -11.37 5.27
N TRP A 177 6.59 -10.78 5.02
CA TRP A 177 7.21 -10.66 3.70
C TRP A 177 7.37 -12.00 2.98
N ALA A 178 7.75 -13.07 3.71
CA ALA A 178 7.89 -14.42 3.15
C ALA A 178 6.57 -14.95 2.58
N ARG A 179 5.46 -14.63 3.24
CA ARG A 179 4.11 -14.99 2.77
C ARG A 179 3.77 -14.29 1.47
N LEU A 180 3.92 -12.96 1.41
CA LEU A 180 3.66 -12.19 0.19
C LEU A 180 4.52 -12.70 -0.98
N ARG A 181 5.81 -12.95 -0.74
CA ARG A 181 6.71 -13.53 -1.74
C ARG A 181 6.21 -14.89 -2.25
N SER A 182 5.78 -15.77 -1.36
CA SER A 182 5.27 -17.08 -1.71
C SER A 182 4.00 -17.01 -2.55
N GLU A 183 3.09 -16.12 -2.20
CA GLU A 183 1.83 -15.92 -2.94
C GLU A 183 2.07 -15.31 -4.34
N LEU A 184 3.06 -14.41 -4.48
CA LEU A 184 3.44 -13.80 -5.76
C LEU A 184 4.33 -14.71 -6.63
N GLY A 185 5.07 -15.65 -6.03
CA GLY A 185 6.09 -16.43 -6.74
C GLY A 185 7.24 -15.58 -7.28
N TRP A 186 7.45 -14.36 -6.73
CA TRP A 186 8.48 -13.45 -7.19
C TRP A 186 9.85 -13.75 -6.55
N PRO A 187 10.95 -13.46 -7.27
CA PRO A 187 12.29 -13.64 -6.74
C PRO A 187 12.57 -12.68 -5.58
N SER A 188 13.47 -13.11 -4.67
CA SER A 188 13.79 -12.37 -3.43
C SER A 188 14.35 -10.97 -3.68
N GLU A 189 14.99 -10.76 -4.81
CA GLU A 189 15.61 -9.48 -5.21
C GLU A 189 14.60 -8.34 -5.43
N ARG A 190 13.34 -8.69 -5.61
CA ARG A 190 12.24 -7.72 -5.72
C ARG A 190 11.80 -7.14 -4.37
N PHE A 191 12.27 -7.72 -3.26
CA PHE A 191 11.90 -7.33 -1.90
C PHE A 191 13.05 -6.59 -1.21
N PRO A 192 12.78 -5.73 -0.19
CA PRO A 192 13.78 -4.83 0.39
C PRO A 192 14.89 -5.53 1.15
N ARG A 193 14.61 -6.71 1.70
CA ARG A 193 15.54 -7.50 2.49
C ARG A 193 15.65 -8.90 1.90
N PRO A 194 16.85 -9.52 1.91
CA PRO A 194 16.90 -10.95 1.78
C PRO A 194 16.04 -11.50 2.90
N LEU A 195 14.97 -12.20 2.55
CA LEU A 195 14.11 -12.87 3.51
C LEU A 195 14.98 -13.92 4.18
N ASN A 196 15.58 -13.56 5.33
CA ASN A 196 16.40 -14.49 6.11
C ASN A 196 15.51 -15.66 6.49
N GLU A 197 15.79 -16.83 5.95
CA GLU A 197 15.19 -18.12 6.30
C GLU A 197 15.57 -18.56 7.74
N THR A 198 16.11 -17.67 8.57
CA THR A 198 16.59 -17.97 9.92
C THR A 198 15.81 -17.22 11.00
N ALA A 199 14.53 -17.54 11.15
CA ALA A 199 13.87 -17.43 12.44
C ALA A 199 13.31 -18.81 12.82
N GLY A 200 14.13 -19.82 12.69
CA GLY A 200 13.84 -21.19 13.08
C GLY A 200 15.09 -21.84 13.64
N LYS A 201 15.56 -21.38 14.81
CA LYS A 201 16.41 -22.18 15.70
C LYS A 201 16.27 -21.72 17.14
N ALA A 202 15.79 -22.65 17.87
CA ALA A 202 15.74 -22.90 19.31
C ALA A 202 14.40 -22.66 19.96
#